data_5dbf166586ceac4c7e569fc51487e6a5
#
_entry.id   5dbf166586ceac4c7e569fc51487e6a5
#
_cell.length_a   1.000
_cell.length_b   1.000
_cell.length_c   1.000
_cell.angle_alpha   90.00
_cell.angle_beta   90.00
_cell.angle_gamma   90.00
#
_symmetry.space_group_name_H-M   'P 1'
#
loop_
_entity.id
_entity.type
_entity.pdbx_description
1 polymer ?
#
loop_
_entity_poly.entity_id
_entity_poly.type
_entity_poly.pdbx_seq_one_letter_code
_entity_poly.pdbx_strand_id
1 'polypeptide(L)' 'MTNIHNHKILILDFGSQYTQLIARRVREIGVYCELWAWDVTEEQIREFNPDGII' A
#
# COMPACT_ATOMS: atom_id res chain seq x y z
N MET A 1 1.77 22.81 -3.00
CA MET A 1 2.32 21.92 -1.99
C MET A 1 1.90 20.49 -2.28
N THR A 2 2.85 19.61 -2.26
CA THR A 2 2.56 18.21 -2.43
C THR A 2 1.82 17.66 -1.22
N ASN A 3 0.71 17.04 -1.46
CA ASN A 3 -0.11 16.54 -0.39
C ASN A 3 0.04 15.03 -0.29
N ILE A 4 1.15 14.61 0.30
CA ILE A 4 1.50 13.20 0.39
C ILE A 4 0.48 12.42 1.21
N HIS A 5 -0.28 13.09 2.07
CA HIS A 5 -1.30 12.42 2.88
C HIS A 5 -2.50 11.98 2.04
N ASN A 6 -2.62 12.50 0.82
CA ASN A 6 -3.68 12.08 -0.09
C ASN A 6 -3.25 10.91 -0.97
N HIS A 7 -1.99 10.50 -0.88
CA HIS A 7 -1.50 9.37 -1.65
C HIS A 7 -1.76 8.08 -0.91
N LYS A 8 -2.16 7.06 -1.64
CA LYS A 8 -2.41 5.74 -1.09
C LYS A 8 -1.49 4.74 -1.75
N ILE A 9 -0.83 3.94 -0.94
CA ILE A 9 0.04 2.88 -1.45
C ILE A 9 -0.58 1.55 -1.03
N LEU A 10 -0.69 0.65 -1.99
CA LEU A 10 -1.18 -0.69 -1.73
C LEU A 10 0.01 -1.63 -1.72
N ILE A 11 0.14 -2.38 -0.64
CA ILE A 11 1.22 -3.36 -0.48
C ILE A 11 0.61 -4.74 -0.51
N LEU A 12 1.06 -5.57 -1.44
CA LEU A 12 0.56 -6.93 -1.56
C LEU A 12 1.44 -7.87 -0.74
N ASP A 13 0.80 -8.62 0.13
CA ASP A 13 1.48 -9.54 1.04
C ASP A 13 1.57 -10.93 0.41
N PHE A 14 2.78 -11.32 0.05
CA PHE A 14 3.06 -12.64 -0.52
C PHE A 14 3.61 -13.60 0.53
N GLY A 15 3.45 -13.26 1.79
CA GLY A 15 3.98 -14.09 2.88
C GLY A 15 5.40 -13.74 3.28
N SER A 16 5.95 -12.67 2.75
CA SER A 16 7.30 -12.23 3.10
C SER A 16 7.29 -11.42 4.38
N GLN A 17 8.26 -11.70 5.24
CA GLN A 17 8.42 -10.89 6.45
C GLN A 17 8.82 -9.45 6.14
N TYR A 18 9.32 -9.21 4.96
CA TYR A 18 9.73 -7.86 4.56
C TYR A 18 8.55 -6.95 4.24
N THR A 19 7.39 -7.53 3.97
CA THR A 19 6.21 -6.76 3.61
C THR A 19 5.81 -5.79 4.73
N GLN A 20 5.84 -6.26 5.96
CA GLN A 20 5.49 -5.43 7.11
C GLN A 20 6.54 -4.32 7.32
N LEU A 21 7.79 -4.62 7.05
CA LEU A 21 8.85 -3.63 7.16
C LEU A 21 8.66 -2.52 6.13
N ILE A 22 8.28 -2.89 4.92
CA ILE A 22 8.00 -1.92 3.86
C ILE A 22 6.83 -1.02 4.26
N ALA A 23 5.77 -1.60 4.79
CA ALA A 23 4.61 -0.84 5.23
C ALA A 23 5.00 0.17 6.31
N ARG A 24 5.82 -0.26 7.26
CA ARG A 24 6.28 0.62 8.32
C ARG A 24 7.07 1.79 7.75
N ARG A 25 7.96 1.52 6.79
CA ARG A 25 8.78 2.58 6.19
C ARG A 25 7.92 3.58 5.44
N VAL A 26 6.93 3.10 4.72
CA VAL A 26 6.03 3.98 3.98
C VAL A 26 5.28 4.89 4.95
N ARG A 27 4.81 4.34 6.07
CA ARG A 27 4.11 5.14 7.08
C ARG A 27 5.02 6.15 7.76
N GLU A 28 6.28 5.80 7.96
CA GLU A 28 7.25 6.73 8.55
C GLU A 28 7.44 7.97 7.68
N ILE A 29 7.28 7.83 6.38
CA ILE A 29 7.38 8.95 5.45
C ILE A 29 6.11 9.81 5.49
N GLY A 30 5.04 9.29 6.10
CA GLY A 30 3.79 10.02 6.20
C GLY A 30 2.82 9.69 5.08
N VAL A 31 3.04 8.58 4.38
CA VAL A 31 2.15 8.15 3.29
C VAL A 31 1.23 7.06 3.80
N TYR A 32 -0.05 7.19 3.47
CA TYR A 32 -1.02 6.17 3.85
C TYR A 32 -0.79 4.91 3.03
N CYS A 33 -0.82 3.76 3.68
CA CYS A 33 -0.69 2.48 2.99
C CYS A 33 -1.59 1.44 3.64
N GLU A 34 -1.99 0.46 2.85
CA GLU A 34 -2.71 -0.70 3.35
C GLU A 34 -1.99 -1.97 2.89
N LEU A 35 -2.04 -2.97 3.73
CA LEU A 35 -1.42 -4.26 3.46
C LEU A 35 -2.54 -5.25 3.16
N TRP A 36 -2.57 -5.75 1.93
CA TRP A 36 -3.61 -6.68 1.47
C TRP A 36 -2.98 -8.01 1.09
N ALA A 37 -3.79 -9.06 1.20
CA ALA A 37 -3.37 -10.37 0.72
C ALA A 37 -3.13 -10.33 -0.78
N TRP A 38 -2.18 -11.13 -1.24
CA TRP A 38 -1.76 -11.11 -2.64
C TRP A 38 -2.86 -11.55 -3.60
N ASP A 39 -3.86 -12.26 -3.09
CA ASP A 39 -4.92 -12.84 -3.93
C ASP A 39 -6.13 -11.92 -4.10
N VAL A 40 -5.97 -10.63 -3.79
CA VAL A 40 -7.06 -9.67 -4.00
C VAL A 40 -7.40 -9.58 -5.48
N THR A 41 -8.65 -9.28 -5.77
CA THR A 41 -9.10 -9.15 -7.14
C THR A 41 -8.70 -7.80 -7.71
N GLU A 42 -8.63 -7.74 -9.04
CA GLU A 42 -8.34 -6.49 -9.73
C GLU A 42 -9.42 -5.44 -9.43
N GLU A 43 -10.66 -5.87 -9.29
CA GLU A 43 -11.75 -4.96 -8.97
C GLU A 43 -11.56 -4.30 -7.61
N GLN A 44 -11.10 -5.07 -6.62
CA GLN A 44 -10.85 -4.53 -5.29
C GLN A 44 -9.75 -3.49 -5.34
N ILE A 45 -8.72 -3.74 -6.13
CA ILE A 45 -7.61 -2.79 -6.29
C ILE A 45 -8.12 -1.51 -6.95
N ARG A 46 -8.96 -1.63 -7.96
CA ARG A 46 -9.52 -0.46 -8.63
C ARG A 46 -10.37 0.39 -7.72
N GLU A 47 -11.17 -0.25 -6.87
CA GLU A 47 -12.00 0.47 -5.90
C GLU A 47 -11.16 1.22 -4.89
N PHE A 48 -10.07 0.61 -4.44
CA PHE A 48 -9.16 1.27 -3.52
C PHE A 48 -8.46 2.45 -4.19
N ASN A 49 -8.21 2.31 -5.50
CA ASN A 49 -7.59 3.35 -6.32
C ASN A 49 -6.25 3.82 -5.74
N PRO A 50 -5.28 2.91 -5.58
CA PRO A 50 -4.00 3.29 -5.03
C PRO A 50 -3.18 4.11 -6.02
N ASP A 51 -2.33 4.97 -5.50
CA ASP A 51 -1.41 5.74 -6.32
C ASP A 51 -0.18 4.92 -6.70
N GLY A 52 0.10 3.88 -5.92
CA GLY A 52 1.19 2.97 -6.21
C GLY A 52 0.94 1.60 -5.59
N ILE A 53 1.56 0.59 -6.16
CA ILE A 53 1.45 -0.80 -5.69
C ILE A 53 2.85 -1.36 -5.53
N ILE A 54 3.08 -2.01 -4.41
CA ILE A 54 4.36 -2.67 -4.14
C ILE A 54 4.17 -4.18 -4.05
#